data_78c23e9f9f39673dbaf8bae5cda47e5c
#
_entry.id   78c23e9f9f39673dbaf8bae5cda47e5c
#
_cell.length_a   1.000
_cell.length_b   1.000
_cell.length_c   1.000
_cell.angle_alpha   90.00
_cell.angle_beta   90.00
_cell.angle_gamma   90.00
#
_symmetry.space_group_name_H-M   'P 1'
#
loop_
_entity.id
_entity.type
_entity.pdbx_description
1 polymer ?
#
loop_
_entity_poly.entity_id
_entity_poly.type
_entity_poly.pdbx_seq_one_letter_code
_entity_poly.pdbx_strand_id
1 'polypeptide(L)'
;MTTSFTDKGLSEYMEWLETDNKKLKKINELIKSIKRDGLLGGIGHPEKLKWIEGYSREIDKFNRLVYRMNEHNNLEIISCKGHH
;
A
#
# COMPACT_ATOMS: atom_id res chain seq x y z
N MET A 1 -1.94 15.26 -1.69
CA MET A 1 -1.05 14.10 -1.87
C MET A 1 -1.56 13.25 -3.01
N THR A 2 -0.73 13.06 -4.03
CA THR A 2 -1.06 12.21 -5.18
C THR A 2 -0.57 10.79 -4.93
N THR A 3 -1.27 9.81 -5.48
CA THR A 3 -0.84 8.40 -5.41
C THR A 3 -0.10 8.04 -6.68
N SER A 4 1.06 7.44 -6.53
CA SER A 4 1.83 6.87 -7.64
C SER A 4 2.16 5.41 -7.32
N PHE A 5 2.60 4.68 -8.34
CA PHE A 5 2.95 3.27 -8.21
C PHE A 5 4.32 3.02 -8.80
N THR A 6 5.09 2.13 -8.18
CA THR A 6 6.22 1.52 -8.88
C THR A 6 5.67 0.55 -9.93
N ASP A 7 6.51 0.10 -10.85
CA ASP A 7 6.08 -0.89 -11.84
C ASP A 7 5.56 -2.16 -11.17
N LYS A 8 6.25 -2.62 -10.13
CA LYS A 8 5.81 -3.79 -9.37
C LYS A 8 4.47 -3.54 -8.69
N GLY A 9 4.33 -2.39 -8.02
CA GLY A 9 3.09 -2.04 -7.33
C GLY A 9 1.91 -1.99 -8.29
N LEU A 10 2.09 -1.37 -9.44
CA LEU A 10 1.02 -1.28 -10.44
C LEU A 10 0.66 -2.65 -11.01
N SER A 11 1.67 -3.46 -11.33
CA SER A 11 1.45 -4.82 -11.85
C SER A 11 0.63 -5.67 -10.87
N GLU A 12 0.96 -5.60 -9.59
CA GLU A 12 0.23 -6.34 -8.56
C GLU A 12 -1.19 -5.80 -8.35
N TYR A 13 -1.35 -4.49 -8.41
CA TYR A 13 -2.66 -3.86 -8.31
C TYR A 13 -3.58 -4.29 -9.45
N MET A 14 -3.04 -4.32 -10.67
CA MET A 14 -3.79 -4.76 -11.86
C MET A 14 -4.12 -6.25 -11.78
N GLU A 15 -3.25 -7.06 -11.20
CA GLU A 15 -3.51 -8.48 -10.97
C GLU A 15 -4.71 -8.68 -10.03
N TRP A 16 -4.77 -7.92 -8.93
CA TRP A 16 -5.95 -7.96 -8.04
C TRP A 16 -7.23 -7.53 -8.75
N LEU A 17 -7.13 -6.52 -9.62
CA LEU A 17 -8.28 -6.08 -10.40
C LEU A 17 -8.89 -7.22 -11.23
N GLU A 18 -8.05 -8.10 -11.76
CA GLU A 18 -8.48 -9.22 -12.59
C GLU A 18 -8.88 -10.46 -11.78
N THR A 19 -8.33 -10.64 -10.58
CA THR A 19 -8.47 -11.89 -9.83
C THR A 19 -9.31 -11.79 -8.56
N ASP A 20 -9.30 -10.66 -7.87
CA ASP A 20 -9.95 -10.55 -6.57
C ASP A 20 -10.30 -9.11 -6.22
N ASN A 21 -11.52 -8.72 -6.52
CA ASN A 21 -12.01 -7.37 -6.27
C ASN A 21 -12.10 -7.02 -4.78
N LYS A 22 -12.21 -7.99 -3.90
CA LYS A 22 -12.22 -7.72 -2.45
C LYS A 22 -10.87 -7.23 -1.97
N LYS A 23 -9.78 -7.80 -2.50
CA LYS A 23 -8.42 -7.34 -2.21
C LYS A 23 -8.21 -5.93 -2.74
N LEU A 24 -8.65 -5.69 -3.96
CA LEU A 24 -8.55 -4.36 -4.57
C LEU A 24 -9.29 -3.32 -3.73
N LYS A 25 -10.50 -3.62 -3.30
CA LYS A 25 -11.29 -2.72 -2.46
C LYS A 25 -10.58 -2.41 -1.14
N LYS A 26 -10.01 -3.44 -0.52
CA LYS A 26 -9.25 -3.26 0.72
C LYS A 26 -8.03 -2.36 0.52
N ILE A 27 -7.29 -2.58 -0.57
CA ILE A 27 -6.14 -1.75 -0.92
C ILE A 27 -6.56 -0.29 -1.07
N ASN A 28 -7.67 -0.04 -1.77
CA ASN A 28 -8.18 1.31 -1.97
C ASN A 28 -8.59 1.96 -0.64
N GLU A 29 -9.17 1.20 0.29
CA GLU A 29 -9.50 1.69 1.62
C GLU A 29 -8.24 2.06 2.42
N LEU A 30 -7.19 1.24 2.31
CA LEU A 30 -5.92 1.51 2.96
C LEU A 30 -5.27 2.78 2.42
N ILE A 31 -5.29 2.98 1.11
CA ILE A 31 -4.76 4.20 0.49
C ILE A 31 -5.51 5.43 1.00
N LYS A 32 -6.83 5.36 1.08
CA LYS A 32 -7.63 6.45 1.63
C LYS A 32 -7.27 6.74 3.09
N SER A 33 -7.07 5.69 3.88
CA SER A 33 -6.68 5.85 5.28
C SER A 33 -5.31 6.52 5.41
N ILE A 34 -4.34 6.15 4.59
CA ILE A 34 -3.02 6.78 4.58
C ILE A 34 -3.14 8.28 4.30
N LYS A 35 -3.92 8.64 3.31
CA LYS A 35 -4.11 10.05 2.93
C LYS A 35 -4.80 10.87 4.01
N ARG A 36 -5.75 10.26 4.71
CA ARG A 36 -6.51 10.93 5.77
C ARG A 36 -5.77 10.97 7.10
N ASP A 37 -5.15 9.85 7.48
CA ASP A 37 -4.64 9.63 8.83
C ASP A 37 -3.12 9.65 8.94
N GLY A 38 -2.40 9.76 7.83
CA GLY A 38 -0.94 9.80 7.80
C GLY A 38 -0.30 8.43 7.62
N LEU A 39 1.02 8.42 7.55
CA LEU A 39 1.80 7.21 7.22
C LEU A 39 1.66 6.10 8.25
N LEU A 40 1.47 6.44 9.51
CA LEU A 40 1.37 5.47 10.61
C LEU A 40 0.02 5.52 11.34
N GLY A 41 -0.94 6.28 10.84
CA GLY A 41 -2.27 6.37 11.44
C GLY A 41 -3.30 5.56 10.68
N GLY A 42 -4.43 5.28 11.33
CA GLY A 42 -5.57 4.66 10.68
C GLY A 42 -5.56 3.15 10.68
N ILE A 43 -6.23 2.55 9.69
CA ILE A 43 -6.52 1.12 9.65
C ILE A 43 -5.39 0.29 9.04
N GLY A 44 -5.43 -1.03 9.28
CA GLY A 44 -4.52 -1.98 8.64
C GLY A 44 -3.21 -2.22 9.37
N HIS A 45 -3.14 -1.88 10.65
CA HIS A 45 -1.94 -2.10 11.47
C HIS A 45 -0.68 -1.54 10.82
N PRO A 46 -0.61 -0.20 10.59
CA PRO A 46 0.55 0.38 9.91
C PRO A 46 1.83 0.18 10.71
N GLU A 47 2.90 -0.17 10.00
CA GLU A 47 4.22 -0.40 10.57
C GLU A 47 5.28 0.29 9.73
N LYS A 48 6.33 0.78 10.40
CA LYS A 48 7.52 1.25 9.71
C LYS A 48 8.44 0.06 9.42
N LEU A 49 8.91 -0.04 8.18
CA LEU A 49 9.83 -1.11 7.79
C LEU A 49 11.24 -0.82 8.29
N LYS A 50 12.01 -1.90 8.59
CA LYS A 50 13.33 -1.77 9.19
C LYS A 50 14.45 -1.71 8.17
N TRP A 51 14.29 -2.36 7.01
CA TRP A 51 15.37 -2.54 6.04
C TRP A 51 15.21 -1.75 4.75
N ILE A 52 14.09 -1.08 4.58
CA ILE A 52 13.91 -0.10 3.50
C ILE A 52 13.19 1.10 4.09
N GLU A 53 13.36 2.24 3.47
CA GLU A 53 12.58 3.41 3.83
C GLU A 53 11.17 3.25 3.31
N GLY A 54 10.25 2.99 4.23
CA GLY A 54 8.87 2.75 3.87
C GLY A 54 8.06 2.18 5.01
N TYR A 55 6.83 1.87 4.69
CA TYR A 55 5.80 1.45 5.64
C TYR A 55 4.99 0.33 5.04
N SER A 56 4.28 -0.40 5.89
CA SER A 56 3.36 -1.42 5.40
C SER A 56 2.07 -1.44 6.20
N ARG A 57 0.99 -1.90 5.55
CA ARG A 57 -0.31 -2.14 6.18
C ARG A 57 -0.82 -3.50 5.74
N GLU A 58 -1.56 -4.14 6.60
CA GLU A 58 -2.13 -5.46 6.33
C GLU A 58 -3.33 -5.35 5.40
N ILE A 59 -3.28 -6.05 4.27
CA ILE A 59 -4.42 -6.24 3.38
C ILE A 59 -5.24 -7.42 3.89
N ASP A 60 -4.57 -8.54 4.12
CA ASP A 60 -5.06 -9.73 4.80
C ASP A 60 -3.86 -10.43 5.42
N LYS A 61 -4.05 -11.63 5.96
CA LYS A 61 -2.95 -12.31 6.66
C LYS A 61 -1.81 -12.78 5.74
N PHE A 62 -2.02 -12.79 4.43
CA PHE A 62 -1.00 -13.21 3.45
C PHE A 62 -0.42 -12.06 2.63
N ASN A 63 -1.04 -10.89 2.66
CA ASN A 63 -0.67 -9.78 1.78
C ASN A 63 -0.58 -8.48 2.55
N ARG A 64 0.44 -7.68 2.22
CA ARG A 64 0.63 -6.36 2.80
C ARG A 64 0.80 -5.32 1.71
N LEU A 65 0.31 -4.11 1.99
CA LEU A 65 0.54 -2.94 1.17
C LEU A 65 1.82 -2.27 1.65
N VAL A 66 2.81 -2.19 0.78
CA VAL A 66 4.07 -1.51 1.08
C VAL A 66 4.10 -0.18 0.36
N TYR A 67 4.40 0.89 1.07
CA TYR A 67 4.30 2.25 0.55
C TYR A 67 5.32 3.17 1.19
N ARG A 68 5.54 4.31 0.56
CA ARG A 68 6.39 5.37 1.10
C ARG A 68 5.97 6.73 0.58
N MET A 69 6.47 7.78 1.19
CA MET A 69 6.42 9.11 0.63
C MET A 69 7.66 9.29 -0.23
N ASN A 70 7.48 9.64 -1.51
CA ASN A 70 8.65 9.87 -2.36
C ASN A 70 9.13 11.32 -2.28
N GLU A 71 10.20 11.64 -3.00
CA GLU A 71 10.83 12.96 -2.99
C GLU A 71 9.94 14.08 -3.54
N HIS A 72 8.86 13.72 -4.24
CA HIS A 72 7.89 14.68 -4.79
C HIS A 72 6.67 14.84 -3.87
N ASN A 73 6.73 14.34 -2.65
CA ASN A 73 5.61 14.33 -1.72
C ASN A 73 4.39 13.57 -2.22
N ASN A 74 4.60 12.56 -3.05
CA ASN A 74 3.55 11.66 -3.48
C ASN A 74 3.58 10.38 -2.67
N LEU A 75 2.43 9.82 -2.39
CA LEU A 75 2.33 8.48 -1.82
C LEU A 75 2.66 7.49 -2.93
N GLU A 76 3.75 6.73 -2.75
CA GLU A 76 4.18 5.75 -3.72
C GLU A 76 3.88 4.34 -3.21
N ILE A 77 3.13 3.58 -4.00
CA ILE A 77 2.81 2.19 -3.71
C ILE A 77 3.92 1.33 -4.30
N ILE A 78 4.67 0.66 -3.44
CA ILE A 78 5.83 -0.15 -3.83
C ILE A 78 5.42 -1.57 -4.18
N SER A 79 4.53 -2.16 -3.37
CA SER A 79 3.99 -3.48 -3.63
C SER A 79 2.67 -3.66 -2.87
N CYS A 80 1.84 -4.59 -3.32
CA CYS A 80 0.57 -4.88 -2.66
C CYS A 80 0.21 -6.36 -2.72
N LYS A 81 1.19 -7.22 -2.87
CA LYS A 81 1.00 -8.66 -2.88
C LYS A 81 2.16 -9.32 -2.16
N GLY A 82 1.86 -10.37 -1.39
CA GLY A 82 2.86 -11.07 -0.62
C GLY A 82 3.08 -10.45 0.75
N HIS A 83 3.89 -11.15 1.53
CA HIS A 83 4.21 -10.77 2.90
C HIS A 83 5.69 -10.42 3.00
N HIS A 84 5.95 -9.22 3.44
CA HIS A 84 7.34 -8.72 3.59
C HIS A 84 7.69 -8.51 5.04
#